data_3734ce10807b16f537098c60f544f44d
#
_entry.id   3734ce10807b16f537098c60f544f44d
#
_cell.length_a   1.000
_cell.length_b   1.000
_cell.length_c   1.000
_cell.angle_alpha   90.00
_cell.angle_beta   90.00
_cell.angle_gamma   90.00
#
_symmetry.space_group_name_H-M   'P 1'
#
loop_
_entity.id
_entity.type
_entity.pdbx_description
1 polymer ?
#
loop_
_entity_poly.entity_id
_entity_poly.type
_entity_poly.pdbx_seq_one_letter_code
_entity_poly.pdbx_strand_id
1 'polypeptide(L)'
;NSVFAGFYLFDGKELILGPFQGGVSCVHIALGKGVCGESAEKEETIIVDDVTQHANYISCDSKAKSEIVVPMVKDGRLFGVLDLDSALTGDYDKVDQEYLEKFVQILLEKTTWNFEMFGEKA
;
A
#
# COMPACT_ATOMS: atom_id res chain seq x y z
N ASN A 1 10.40 -6.08 13.39
CA ASN A 1 9.42 -5.10 13.89
C ASN A 1 8.22 -4.89 12.96
N SER A 2 8.17 -5.63 11.86
CA SER A 2 7.03 -5.58 10.95
C SER A 2 5.79 -6.15 11.66
N VAL A 3 4.69 -5.41 11.64
CA VAL A 3 3.40 -5.87 12.16
C VAL A 3 2.43 -6.19 11.04
N PHE A 4 2.70 -5.69 9.83
CA PHE A 4 1.90 -5.98 8.64
C PHE A 4 2.76 -5.78 7.39
N ALA A 5 2.60 -6.66 6.43
CA ALA A 5 3.14 -6.50 5.09
C ALA A 5 2.15 -7.12 4.11
N GLY A 6 1.65 -6.33 3.17
CA GLY A 6 0.63 -6.84 2.28
C GLY A 6 0.31 -5.94 1.11
N PHE A 7 -0.53 -6.48 0.24
CA PHE A 7 -1.00 -5.78 -0.94
C PHE A 7 -2.45 -5.41 -0.78
N TYR A 8 -2.79 -4.19 -1.19
CA TYR A 8 -4.17 -3.81 -1.43
C TYR A 8 -4.34 -3.67 -2.93
N LEU A 9 -5.33 -4.35 -3.48
CA LEU A 9 -5.57 -4.38 -4.92
C LEU A 9 -6.70 -3.42 -5.28
N PHE A 10 -6.52 -2.69 -6.37
CA PHE A 10 -7.50 -1.70 -6.82
C PHE A 10 -8.52 -2.36 -7.75
N ASP A 11 -9.81 -2.27 -7.40
CA ASP A 11 -10.90 -2.89 -8.18
C ASP A 11 -11.58 -1.92 -9.16
N GLY A 12 -11.02 -0.72 -9.34
CA GLY A 12 -11.60 0.32 -10.15
C GLY A 12 -12.32 1.39 -9.34
N LYS A 13 -12.58 1.15 -8.06
CA LYS A 13 -13.26 2.08 -7.16
C LYS A 13 -12.51 2.28 -5.85
N GLU A 14 -12.03 1.20 -5.24
CA GLU A 14 -11.41 1.20 -3.94
C GLU A 14 -10.31 0.16 -3.87
N LEU A 15 -9.54 0.21 -2.80
CA LEU A 15 -8.52 -0.79 -2.51
C LEU A 15 -9.15 -1.91 -1.68
N ILE A 16 -8.84 -3.15 -2.05
CA ILE A 16 -9.32 -4.34 -1.36
C ILE A 16 -8.12 -5.16 -0.91
N LEU A 17 -8.13 -5.61 0.34
CA LEU A 17 -7.04 -6.39 0.90
C LEU A 17 -6.78 -7.66 0.06
N GLY A 18 -5.55 -7.79 -0.40
CA GLY A 18 -5.06 -8.96 -1.13
C GLY A 18 -4.14 -9.80 -0.24
N PRO A 19 -3.12 -10.44 -0.81
CA PRO A 19 -2.18 -11.25 -0.02
C PRO A 19 -1.47 -10.40 1.04
N PHE A 20 -1.39 -10.92 2.26
CA PHE A 20 -0.75 -10.19 3.37
C PHE A 20 -0.21 -11.15 4.42
N GLN A 21 0.69 -10.63 5.25
CA GLN A 21 1.14 -11.26 6.49
C GLN A 21 1.02 -10.24 7.62
N GLY A 22 0.68 -10.70 8.81
CA GLY A 22 0.52 -9.85 9.98
C GLY A 22 -0.87 -9.93 10.55
N GLY A 23 -1.22 -8.93 11.36
CA GLY A 23 -2.52 -8.85 12.00
C GLY A 23 -3.64 -8.56 11.03
N VAL A 24 -4.87 -8.73 11.49
CA VAL A 24 -6.05 -8.38 10.70
C VAL A 24 -6.05 -6.87 10.48
N SER A 25 -6.34 -6.46 9.25
CA SER A 25 -6.31 -5.07 8.84
C SER A 25 -7.63 -4.69 8.18
N CYS A 26 -7.72 -3.45 7.71
CA CYS A 26 -8.90 -3.01 6.95
C CYS A 26 -9.00 -3.85 5.67
N VAL A 27 -10.22 -4.22 5.29
CA VAL A 27 -10.44 -5.01 4.07
C VAL A 27 -10.71 -4.10 2.88
N HIS A 28 -11.41 -2.99 3.08
CA HIS A 28 -11.75 -2.03 2.04
C HIS A 28 -11.23 -0.64 2.42
N ILE A 29 -10.54 0.02 1.49
CA ILE A 29 -10.01 1.37 1.69
C ILE A 29 -10.37 2.22 0.49
N ALA A 30 -11.08 3.32 0.73
CA ALA A 30 -11.42 4.26 -0.33
C ALA A 30 -10.18 5.06 -0.77
N LEU A 31 -10.12 5.43 -2.04
CA LEU A 31 -9.07 6.31 -2.53
C LEU A 31 -9.08 7.62 -1.74
N GLY A 32 -7.91 8.13 -1.43
CA GLY A 32 -7.74 9.35 -0.65
C GLY A 32 -7.89 9.17 0.85
N LYS A 33 -8.25 7.98 1.33
CA LYS A 33 -8.43 7.70 2.75
C LYS A 33 -7.26 6.90 3.31
N GLY A 34 -6.70 7.38 4.44
CA GLY A 34 -5.55 6.77 5.07
C GLY A 34 -4.31 6.88 4.19
N VAL A 35 -3.21 6.27 4.62
CA VAL A 35 -1.94 6.32 3.88
C VAL A 35 -2.04 5.54 2.57
N CYS A 36 -2.65 4.35 2.60
CA CYS A 36 -2.84 3.54 1.40
C CYS A 36 -3.71 4.24 0.36
N GLY A 37 -4.86 4.78 0.78
CA GLY A 37 -5.76 5.50 -0.13
C GLY A 37 -5.13 6.76 -0.69
N GLU A 38 -4.34 7.45 0.12
CA GLU A 38 -3.61 8.65 -0.30
C GLU A 38 -2.54 8.32 -1.34
N SER A 39 -1.74 7.26 -1.09
CA SER A 39 -0.73 6.81 -2.04
C SER A 39 -1.35 6.39 -3.37
N ALA A 40 -2.45 5.66 -3.32
CA ALA A 40 -3.16 5.20 -4.52
C ALA A 40 -3.70 6.39 -5.33
N GLU A 41 -4.30 7.36 -4.66
CA GLU A 41 -4.88 8.52 -5.33
C GLU A 41 -3.82 9.40 -5.98
N LYS A 42 -2.71 9.64 -5.28
CA LYS A 42 -1.61 10.46 -5.78
C LYS A 42 -0.65 9.70 -6.68
N GLU A 43 -0.69 8.38 -6.65
CA GLU A 43 0.26 7.50 -7.33
C GLU A 43 1.70 7.83 -6.94
N GLU A 44 1.91 8.03 -5.64
CA GLU A 44 3.21 8.35 -5.05
C GLU A 44 3.48 7.47 -3.85
N THR A 45 4.76 7.10 -3.65
CA THR A 45 5.19 6.45 -2.42
C THR A 45 5.08 7.43 -1.25
N ILE A 46 4.51 6.95 -0.12
CA ILE A 46 4.37 7.76 1.08
C ILE A 46 5.07 7.04 2.24
N ILE A 47 5.95 7.77 2.93
CA ILE A 47 6.61 7.31 4.14
C ILE A 47 6.06 8.13 5.31
N VAL A 48 5.55 7.43 6.33
CA VAL A 48 5.04 8.06 7.54
C VAL A 48 5.90 7.61 8.71
N ASP A 49 6.70 8.52 9.27
CA ASP A 49 7.61 8.20 10.37
C ASP A 49 6.87 7.95 11.68
N ASP A 50 5.77 8.66 11.90
CA ASP A 50 4.93 8.52 13.08
C ASP A 50 3.47 8.70 12.66
N VAL A 51 2.72 7.61 12.69
CA VAL A 51 1.32 7.62 12.24
C VAL A 51 0.43 8.55 13.07
N THR A 52 0.80 8.84 14.32
CA THR A 52 0.03 9.76 15.16
C THR A 52 0.14 11.21 14.68
N GLN A 53 1.11 11.50 13.83
CA GLN A 53 1.34 12.84 13.28
C GLN A 53 0.79 12.98 11.85
N HIS A 54 0.23 11.92 11.28
CA HIS A 54 -0.30 11.96 9.92
C HIS A 54 -1.80 12.32 9.94
N ALA A 55 -2.15 13.47 9.37
CA ALA A 55 -3.50 14.03 9.50
C ALA A 55 -4.61 13.15 8.89
N ASN A 56 -4.30 12.37 7.87
CA ASN A 56 -5.26 11.53 7.15
C ASN A 56 -5.13 10.06 7.54
N TYR A 57 -4.55 9.77 8.71
CA TYR A 57 -4.28 8.40 9.11
C TYR A 57 -5.56 7.65 9.48
N ILE A 58 -5.68 6.41 8.97
CA ILE A 58 -6.72 5.46 9.39
C ILE A 58 -6.01 4.31 10.08
N SER A 59 -6.36 4.05 11.33
CA SER A 59 -5.77 2.97 12.11
C SER A 59 -6.41 1.63 11.76
N CYS A 60 -5.79 0.90 10.82
CA CYS A 60 -6.20 -0.46 10.50
C CYS A 60 -5.50 -1.48 11.42
N ASP A 61 -4.34 -1.12 11.96
CA ASP A 61 -3.62 -1.93 12.95
C ASP A 61 -3.12 -0.99 14.06
N SER A 62 -3.64 -1.18 15.26
CA SER A 62 -3.30 -0.32 16.41
C SER A 62 -1.83 -0.46 16.85
N LYS A 63 -1.12 -1.49 16.37
CA LYS A 63 0.30 -1.69 16.68
C LYS A 63 1.22 -0.92 15.75
N ALA A 64 0.72 -0.45 14.62
CA ALA A 64 1.53 0.28 13.65
C ALA A 64 1.92 1.65 14.21
N LYS A 65 3.21 1.99 14.09
CA LYS A 65 3.74 3.31 14.47
C LYS A 65 4.36 4.05 13.32
N SER A 66 4.93 3.33 12.34
CA SER A 66 5.39 3.92 11.09
C SER A 66 4.91 3.06 9.93
N GLU A 67 4.90 3.65 8.74
CA GLU A 67 4.34 2.99 7.56
C GLU A 67 5.04 3.46 6.30
N ILE A 68 5.17 2.56 5.32
CA ILE A 68 5.53 2.92 3.96
C ILE A 68 4.53 2.28 3.01
N VAL A 69 4.03 3.05 2.05
CA VAL A 69 3.11 2.57 1.03
C VAL A 69 3.68 2.93 -0.34
N VAL A 70 3.78 1.92 -1.20
CA VAL A 70 4.30 2.08 -2.57
C VAL A 70 3.18 1.78 -3.55
N PRO A 71 2.84 2.72 -4.45
CA PRO A 71 1.79 2.46 -5.44
C PRO A 71 2.30 1.52 -6.53
N MET A 72 1.41 0.67 -7.01
CA MET A 72 1.70 -0.26 -8.11
C MET A 72 1.02 0.27 -9.36
N VAL A 73 1.80 0.96 -10.20
CA VAL A 73 1.32 1.60 -11.43
C VAL A 73 2.10 1.04 -12.61
N LYS A 74 1.39 0.61 -13.65
CA LYS A 74 1.97 0.10 -14.88
C LYS A 74 1.20 0.68 -16.05
N ASP A 75 1.94 1.26 -17.01
CA ASP A 75 1.36 1.84 -18.23
C ASP A 75 0.27 2.87 -17.90
N GLY A 76 0.50 3.68 -16.88
CA GLY A 76 -0.42 4.72 -16.43
C GLY A 76 -1.64 4.21 -15.67
N ARG A 77 -1.65 2.93 -15.28
CA ARG A 77 -2.81 2.32 -14.66
C ARG A 77 -2.46 1.81 -13.27
N LEU A 78 -3.30 2.17 -12.28
CA LEU A 78 -3.14 1.74 -10.90
C LEU A 78 -3.67 0.32 -10.71
N PHE A 79 -2.83 -0.58 -10.17
CA PHE A 79 -3.23 -1.95 -9.82
C PHE A 79 -3.42 -2.14 -8.33
N GLY A 80 -2.85 -1.27 -7.52
CA GLY A 80 -2.96 -1.37 -6.07
C GLY A 80 -1.80 -0.68 -5.38
N VAL A 81 -1.57 -1.06 -4.13
CA VAL A 81 -0.44 -0.56 -3.33
C VAL A 81 0.20 -1.71 -2.56
N LEU A 82 1.49 -1.56 -2.27
CA LEU A 82 2.21 -2.40 -1.32
C LEU A 82 2.34 -1.61 -0.02
N ASP A 83 1.85 -2.19 1.07
CA ASP A 83 1.80 -1.54 2.39
C ASP A 83 2.63 -2.32 3.40
N LEU A 84 3.56 -1.66 4.07
CA LEU A 84 4.33 -2.21 5.17
C LEU A 84 4.16 -1.31 6.40
N ASP A 85 3.87 -1.93 7.55
CA ASP A 85 3.72 -1.25 8.83
C ASP A 85 4.71 -1.80 9.84
N SER A 86 5.28 -0.92 10.65
CA SER A 86 6.22 -1.27 11.71
C SER A 86 5.71 -0.82 13.07
N ALA A 87 6.06 -1.58 14.10
CA ALA A 87 5.78 -1.22 15.49
C ALA A 87 6.74 -0.15 16.03
N LEU A 88 7.72 0.27 15.24
CA LEU A 88 8.67 1.32 15.59
C LEU A 88 8.41 2.57 14.77
N THR A 89 8.59 3.74 15.37
CA THR A 89 8.55 5.00 14.62
C THR A 89 9.82 5.10 13.77
N GLY A 90 9.69 5.75 12.60
CA GLY A 90 10.84 6.04 11.74
C GLY A 90 11.55 4.82 11.17
N ASP A 91 10.84 3.69 11.04
CA ASP A 91 11.48 2.43 10.63
C ASP A 91 11.72 2.33 9.12
N TYR A 92 11.18 3.23 8.32
CA TYR A 92 11.32 3.23 6.87
C TYR A 92 11.96 4.54 6.40
N ASP A 93 12.90 4.42 5.46
CA ASP A 93 13.63 5.57 4.91
C ASP A 93 13.68 5.54 3.37
N LYS A 94 14.48 6.43 2.78
CA LYS A 94 14.63 6.52 1.32
C LYS A 94 15.24 5.28 0.70
N VAL A 95 16.08 4.56 1.44
CA VAL A 95 16.67 3.30 0.96
C VAL A 95 15.60 2.24 0.84
N ASP A 96 14.72 2.13 1.84
CA ASP A 96 13.57 1.23 1.78
C ASP A 96 12.66 1.57 0.61
N GLN A 97 12.40 2.86 0.39
CA GLN A 97 11.60 3.32 -0.73
C GLN A 97 12.19 2.86 -2.06
N GLU A 98 13.49 3.04 -2.26
CA GLU A 98 14.15 2.64 -3.52
C GLU A 98 14.04 1.14 -3.76
N TYR A 99 14.29 0.32 -2.75
CA TYR A 99 14.21 -1.13 -2.89
C TYR A 99 12.78 -1.60 -3.13
N LEU A 100 11.83 -1.04 -2.42
CA LEU A 100 10.42 -1.44 -2.57
C LEU A 100 9.85 -1.00 -3.90
N GLU A 101 10.23 0.17 -4.39
CA GLU A 101 9.81 0.62 -5.73
C GLU A 101 10.37 -0.27 -6.81
N LYS A 102 11.63 -0.72 -6.68
CA LYS A 102 12.22 -1.69 -7.61
C LYS A 102 11.52 -3.04 -7.52
N PHE A 103 11.21 -3.50 -6.32
CA PHE A 103 10.48 -4.75 -6.12
C PHE A 103 9.12 -4.70 -6.81
N VAL A 104 8.37 -3.62 -6.62
CA VAL A 104 7.06 -3.43 -7.25
C VAL A 104 7.21 -3.40 -8.77
N GLN A 105 8.20 -2.70 -9.30
CA GLN A 105 8.44 -2.64 -10.74
C GLN A 105 8.71 -4.03 -11.32
N ILE A 106 9.57 -4.80 -10.68
CA ILE A 106 9.88 -6.17 -11.12
C ILE A 106 8.64 -7.05 -11.06
N LEU A 107 7.87 -6.94 -9.98
CA LEU A 107 6.63 -7.69 -9.82
C LEU A 107 5.65 -7.40 -10.98
N LEU A 108 5.47 -6.12 -11.31
CA LEU A 108 4.57 -5.72 -12.39
C LEU A 108 5.07 -6.15 -13.77
N GLU A 109 6.39 -6.16 -13.98
CA GLU A 109 6.99 -6.58 -15.25
C GLU A 109 6.94 -8.10 -15.46
N LYS A 110 7.08 -8.86 -14.38
CA LYS A 110 7.18 -10.32 -14.45
C LYS A 110 5.85 -11.04 -14.30
N THR A 111 4.77 -10.32 -14.04
CA THR A 111 3.44 -10.90 -13.87
C THR A 111 2.47 -10.31 -14.88
N THR A 112 1.45 -11.10 -15.23
CA THR A 112 0.36 -10.62 -16.08
C THR A 112 -0.78 -10.17 -15.17
N TRP A 113 -1.18 -8.92 -15.31
CA TRP A 113 -2.25 -8.35 -14.51
C TRP A 113 -3.51 -8.20 -15.36
N ASN A 114 -4.60 -8.75 -14.85
CA ASN A 114 -5.89 -8.73 -15.53
C ASN A 114 -6.92 -8.09 -14.61
N PHE A 115 -7.58 -7.05 -15.08
CA PHE A 115 -8.56 -6.32 -14.27
C PHE A 115 -9.77 -7.16 -13.90
N GLU A 116 -10.09 -8.21 -14.64
CA GLU A 116 -11.15 -9.14 -14.24
C GLU A 116 -10.83 -9.82 -12.91
N MET A 117 -9.53 -9.99 -12.59
CA MET A 117 -9.11 -10.55 -11.31
C MET A 117 -9.49 -9.65 -10.15
N PHE A 118 -9.75 -8.37 -10.40
CA PHE A 118 -10.07 -7.37 -9.39
C PHE A 118 -11.53 -6.92 -9.50
N GLY A 119 -12.38 -7.68 -10.20
CA GLY A 119 -13.80 -7.37 -10.33
C GLY A 119 -14.15 -6.35 -11.42
N GLU A 120 -13.16 -5.86 -12.16
CA GLU A 120 -13.38 -4.94 -13.27
C GLU A 120 -13.50 -5.70 -14.58
N LYS A 121 -14.52 -5.37 -15.37
CA LYS A 121 -14.68 -5.95 -16.69
C LYS A 121 -13.98 -5.08 -17.73
N ALA A 122 -13.25 -5.74 -18.60
CA ALA A 122 -12.55 -5.07 -19.68
C ALA A 122 -13.54 -4.42 -20.67
#